data_eba7d8b8f30773774bb6dc6000525452
#
_entry.id   eba7d8b8f30773774bb6dc6000525452
#
_cell.length_a   1.000
_cell.length_b   1.000
_cell.length_c   1.000
_cell.angle_alpha   90.00
_cell.angle_beta   90.00
_cell.angle_gamma   90.00
#
_symmetry.space_group_name_H-M   'P 1'
#
loop_
_entity.id
_entity.type
_entity.pdbx_description
1 polymer ?
#
loop_
_entity_poly.entity_id
_entity_poly.type
_entity_poly.pdbx_seq_one_letter_code
_entity_poly.pdbx_strand_id
1 'polypeptide(L)'
;ELHLFGGGNQALEIEDYVRTHDKGVFYHGSLPKERMREELTRYHASIIPLTVRIRGAVPSKLFDLLPLGVPILFCGGGEGEEIVKENQLGLVSAPGDYERLSKNIRAMSHLPDEEYRQLKANCLRLSQTTFCFERQLEAYKRFLSAF
;
A
#
# COMPACT_ATOMS: atom_id res chain seq x y z
N GLU A 1 7.73 -8.59 11.53
CA GLU A 1 7.01 -7.66 12.39
C GLU A 1 5.92 -6.94 11.60
N LEU A 2 4.79 -6.63 12.23
CA LEU A 2 3.69 -5.84 11.69
C LEU A 2 3.54 -4.57 12.52
N HIS A 3 3.63 -3.43 11.86
CA HIS A 3 3.48 -2.11 12.48
C HIS A 3 2.20 -1.45 12.00
N LEU A 4 1.34 -1.04 12.93
CA LEU A 4 0.04 -0.43 12.66
C LEU A 4 0.06 1.03 13.05
N PHE A 5 -0.31 1.89 12.10
CA PHE A 5 -0.42 3.34 12.28
C PHE A 5 -1.84 3.79 11.94
N GLY A 6 -2.41 4.58 12.77
CA GLY A 6 -3.74 5.13 12.58
C GLY A 6 -4.55 5.24 13.86
N GLY A 7 -5.74 5.79 13.74
CA GLY A 7 -6.74 5.87 14.79
C GLY A 7 -8.11 5.47 14.25
N GLY A 8 -9.10 5.43 15.10
CA GLY A 8 -10.47 5.12 14.73
C GLY A 8 -11.19 4.37 15.83
N ASN A 9 -12.38 3.90 15.51
CA ASN A 9 -13.28 3.24 16.45
C ASN A 9 -12.74 1.89 16.99
N GLN A 10 -11.81 1.25 16.30
CA GLN A 10 -11.19 -0.01 16.72
C GLN A 10 -9.81 0.16 17.39
N ALA A 11 -9.37 1.39 17.65
CA ALA A 11 -8.04 1.65 18.22
C ALA A 11 -7.83 0.94 19.57
N LEU A 12 -8.81 1.01 20.47
CA LEU A 12 -8.75 0.35 21.77
C LEU A 12 -8.71 -1.18 21.68
N GLU A 13 -9.42 -1.75 20.73
CA GLU A 13 -9.39 -3.20 20.47
C GLU A 13 -8.02 -3.65 20.00
N ILE A 14 -7.39 -2.87 19.11
CA ILE A 14 -6.04 -3.13 18.61
C ILE A 14 -5.01 -3.00 19.73
N GLU A 15 -5.11 -1.96 20.57
CA GLU A 15 -4.24 -1.76 21.73
C GLU A 15 -4.32 -2.94 22.70
N ASP A 16 -5.53 -3.39 23.02
CA ASP A 16 -5.74 -4.55 23.88
C ASP A 16 -5.17 -5.83 23.28
N TYR A 17 -5.39 -6.05 22.00
CA TYR A 17 -4.80 -7.18 21.27
C TYR A 17 -3.29 -7.19 21.36
N VAL A 18 -2.64 -6.07 21.04
CA VAL A 18 -1.17 -5.95 21.07
C VAL A 18 -0.62 -6.17 22.48
N ARG A 19 -1.30 -5.63 23.51
CA ARG A 19 -0.90 -5.79 24.91
C ARG A 19 -0.98 -7.24 25.40
N THR A 20 -1.94 -8.00 24.89
CA THR A 20 -2.22 -9.38 25.35
C THR A 20 -1.55 -10.46 24.50
N HIS A 21 -1.01 -10.10 23.32
CA HIS A 21 -0.41 -11.03 22.37
C HIS A 21 0.99 -10.56 21.95
N ASP A 22 2.02 -11.19 22.46
CA ASP A 22 3.40 -10.97 22.00
C ASP A 22 3.64 -11.75 20.70
N LYS A 23 3.20 -11.19 19.57
CA LYS A 23 3.28 -11.82 18.24
C LYS A 23 3.96 -10.95 17.19
N GLY A 24 4.82 -10.01 17.59
CA GLY A 24 5.50 -9.12 16.65
C GLY A 24 4.54 -8.15 15.95
N VAL A 25 3.44 -7.76 16.62
CA VAL A 25 2.51 -6.72 16.17
C VAL A 25 2.67 -5.50 17.07
N PHE A 26 2.85 -4.34 16.46
CA PHE A 26 3.08 -3.07 17.16
C PHE A 26 2.06 -2.03 16.73
N TYR A 27 1.40 -1.37 17.68
CA TYR A 27 0.48 -0.29 17.40
C TYR A 27 1.07 1.05 17.87
N HIS A 28 1.12 2.01 16.97
CA HIS A 28 1.78 3.31 17.20
C HIS A 28 0.81 4.48 17.29
N GLY A 29 -0.51 4.23 17.18
CA GLY A 29 -1.50 5.30 17.13
C GLY A 29 -1.39 6.14 15.85
N SER A 30 -1.94 7.35 15.91
CA SER A 30 -1.94 8.27 14.77
C SER A 30 -0.65 9.06 14.68
N LEU A 31 -0.10 9.18 13.45
CA LEU A 31 1.03 10.06 13.14
C LEU A 31 0.58 11.21 12.24
N PRO A 32 1.19 12.40 12.37
CA PRO A 32 1.05 13.47 11.39
C PRO A 32 1.45 13.00 9.99
N LYS A 33 0.79 13.52 8.95
CA LYS A 33 1.00 13.09 7.56
C LYS A 33 2.45 13.25 7.11
N GLU A 34 3.11 14.30 7.54
CA GLU A 34 4.50 14.60 7.23
C GLU A 34 5.45 13.51 7.77
N ARG A 35 5.22 13.09 9.01
CA ARG A 35 6.01 12.03 9.65
C ARG A 35 5.69 10.64 9.11
N MET A 36 4.45 10.41 8.68
CA MET A 36 4.04 9.14 8.11
C MET A 36 4.86 8.80 6.85
N ARG A 37 5.15 9.78 6.00
CA ARG A 37 5.95 9.54 4.78
C ARG A 37 7.37 9.07 5.11
N GLU A 38 8.02 9.70 6.07
CA GLU A 38 9.34 9.30 6.54
C GLU A 38 9.30 7.91 7.18
N GLU A 39 8.30 7.68 8.04
CA GLU A 39 8.16 6.42 8.76
C GLU A 39 7.93 5.23 7.80
N LEU A 40 7.07 5.37 6.79
CA LEU A 40 6.76 4.31 5.85
C LEU A 40 7.98 3.79 5.07
N THR A 41 8.98 4.63 4.83
CA THR A 41 10.20 4.21 4.12
C THR A 41 11.08 3.25 4.93
N ARG A 42 10.83 3.08 6.22
CA ARG A 42 11.56 2.18 7.12
C ARG A 42 11.08 0.73 7.03
N TYR A 43 9.93 0.50 6.40
CA TYR A 43 9.30 -0.81 6.29
C TYR A 43 9.47 -1.43 4.92
N HIS A 44 9.52 -2.77 4.88
CA HIS A 44 9.74 -3.52 3.64
C HIS A 44 8.55 -3.47 2.69
N ALA A 45 7.34 -3.39 3.20
CA ALA A 45 6.12 -3.31 2.40
C ALA A 45 5.00 -2.66 3.21
N SER A 46 3.99 -2.16 2.54
CA SER A 46 2.76 -1.68 3.17
C SER A 46 1.56 -2.53 2.76
N ILE A 47 0.69 -2.83 3.71
CA ILE A 47 -0.55 -3.57 3.47
C ILE A 47 -1.67 -2.57 3.20
N ILE A 48 -2.44 -2.81 2.13
CA ILE A 48 -3.70 -2.12 1.83
C ILE A 48 -4.82 -3.16 1.97
N PRO A 49 -5.45 -3.29 3.14
CA PRO A 49 -6.46 -4.29 3.40
C PRO A 49 -7.86 -3.77 3.06
N LEU A 50 -8.52 -4.42 2.11
CA LEU A 50 -9.93 -4.22 1.83
C LEU A 50 -10.69 -5.51 2.13
N THR A 51 -11.78 -5.42 2.85
CA THR A 51 -12.65 -6.56 3.18
C THR A 51 -13.66 -6.85 2.08
N VAL A 52 -13.93 -5.86 1.24
CA VAL A 52 -14.89 -5.95 0.12
C VAL A 52 -14.32 -5.27 -1.12
N ARG A 53 -14.74 -5.76 -2.30
CA ARG A 53 -14.44 -5.11 -3.58
C ARG A 53 -15.36 -3.91 -3.78
N ILE A 54 -14.77 -2.74 -4.02
CA ILE A 54 -15.50 -1.52 -4.38
C ILE A 54 -15.20 -1.22 -5.85
N ARG A 55 -16.21 -1.32 -6.71
CA ARG A 55 -16.06 -1.03 -8.14
C ARG A 55 -15.78 0.45 -8.37
N GLY A 56 -14.85 0.76 -9.27
CA GLY A 56 -14.49 2.12 -9.60
C GLY A 56 -13.69 2.86 -8.51
N ALA A 57 -13.28 2.17 -7.45
CA ALA A 57 -12.50 2.78 -6.38
C ALA A 57 -11.08 2.23 -6.33
N VAL A 58 -10.11 3.13 -6.32
CA VAL A 58 -8.71 2.82 -6.04
C VAL A 58 -8.33 3.48 -4.71
N PRO A 59 -7.84 2.73 -3.72
CA PRO A 59 -7.42 3.33 -2.44
C PRO A 59 -6.33 4.37 -2.62
N SER A 60 -6.52 5.57 -2.10
CA SER A 60 -5.54 6.67 -2.19
C SER A 60 -4.18 6.32 -1.61
N LYS A 61 -4.15 5.43 -0.61
CA LYS A 61 -2.90 4.90 -0.02
C LYS A 61 -1.95 4.30 -1.06
N LEU A 62 -2.48 3.71 -2.14
CA LEU A 62 -1.66 3.21 -3.24
C LEU A 62 -0.78 4.33 -3.80
N PHE A 63 -1.36 5.47 -4.08
CA PHE A 63 -0.64 6.63 -4.64
C PHE A 63 0.30 7.32 -3.63
N ASP A 64 0.01 7.22 -2.33
CA ASP A 64 0.91 7.72 -1.28
C ASP A 64 2.18 6.86 -1.15
N LEU A 65 2.10 5.55 -1.44
CA LEU A 65 3.20 4.59 -1.33
C LEU A 65 4.15 4.62 -2.54
N LEU A 66 3.62 4.85 -3.75
CA LEU A 66 4.41 4.82 -4.99
C LEU A 66 5.64 5.73 -4.96
N PRO A 67 5.52 7.04 -4.61
CA PRO A 67 6.66 7.95 -4.59
C PRO A 67 7.68 7.66 -3.48
N LEU A 68 7.33 6.80 -2.53
CA LEU A 68 8.22 6.34 -1.47
C LEU A 68 8.99 5.07 -1.86
N GLY A 69 8.65 4.45 -2.98
CA GLY A 69 9.22 3.18 -3.39
C GLY A 69 8.93 2.05 -2.42
N VAL A 70 7.76 2.05 -1.78
CA VAL A 70 7.34 1.03 -0.81
C VAL A 70 6.50 -0.01 -1.52
N PRO A 71 6.96 -1.29 -1.60
CA PRO A 71 6.19 -2.38 -2.19
C PRO A 71 4.84 -2.60 -1.49
N ILE A 72 3.87 -3.10 -2.24
CA ILE A 72 2.47 -3.14 -1.81
C ILE A 72 2.00 -4.59 -1.63
N LEU A 73 1.44 -4.88 -0.47
CA LEU A 73 0.64 -6.08 -0.22
C LEU A 73 -0.83 -5.68 -0.32
N PHE A 74 -1.41 -5.85 -1.50
CA PHE A 74 -2.78 -5.43 -1.77
C PHE A 74 -3.75 -6.57 -1.48
N CYS A 75 -4.64 -6.37 -0.51
CA CYS A 75 -5.74 -7.28 -0.22
C CYS A 75 -7.03 -6.61 -0.67
N GLY A 76 -7.48 -6.93 -1.87
CA GLY A 76 -8.64 -6.28 -2.47
C GLY A 76 -8.89 -6.79 -3.88
N GLY A 77 -9.77 -6.13 -4.61
CA GLY A 77 -10.09 -6.47 -5.99
C GLY A 77 -10.26 -5.20 -6.84
N GLY A 78 -10.55 -5.38 -8.12
CA GLY A 78 -10.83 -4.28 -9.05
C GLY A 78 -9.57 -3.56 -9.51
N GLU A 79 -9.75 -2.31 -9.86
CA GLU A 79 -8.74 -1.48 -10.52
C GLU A 79 -7.45 -1.35 -9.71
N GLY A 80 -7.54 -1.31 -8.38
CA GLY A 80 -6.36 -1.27 -7.51
C GLY A 80 -5.51 -2.54 -7.59
N GLU A 81 -6.17 -3.71 -7.68
CA GLU A 81 -5.48 -4.99 -7.89
C GLU A 81 -4.79 -5.05 -9.25
N GLU A 82 -5.48 -4.59 -10.31
CA GLU A 82 -4.94 -4.54 -11.66
C GLU A 82 -3.70 -3.64 -11.72
N ILE A 83 -3.75 -2.44 -11.15
CA ILE A 83 -2.60 -1.54 -11.07
C ILE A 83 -1.41 -2.23 -10.40
N VAL A 84 -1.61 -2.91 -9.27
CA VAL A 84 -0.53 -3.57 -8.53
C VAL A 84 0.07 -4.73 -9.34
N LYS A 85 -0.78 -5.57 -9.96
CA LYS A 85 -0.34 -6.72 -10.76
C LYS A 85 0.39 -6.32 -12.03
N GLU A 86 -0.25 -5.50 -12.87
CA GLU A 86 0.26 -5.15 -14.18
C GLU A 86 1.58 -4.36 -14.12
N ASN A 87 1.74 -3.57 -13.06
CA ASN A 87 2.95 -2.78 -12.88
C ASN A 87 3.97 -3.43 -11.95
N GLN A 88 3.72 -4.65 -11.48
CA GLN A 88 4.62 -5.40 -10.59
C GLN A 88 5.04 -4.56 -9.37
N LEU A 89 4.05 -4.05 -8.61
CA LEU A 89 4.29 -3.19 -7.45
C LEU A 89 4.36 -3.97 -6.13
N GLY A 90 4.04 -5.25 -6.17
CA GLY A 90 3.97 -6.12 -5.02
C GLY A 90 3.11 -7.35 -5.23
N LEU A 91 2.48 -7.84 -4.18
CA LEU A 91 1.68 -9.06 -4.19
C LEU A 91 0.22 -8.77 -3.86
N VAL A 92 -0.69 -9.57 -4.44
CA VAL A 92 -2.12 -9.35 -4.29
C VAL A 92 -2.84 -10.58 -3.71
N SER A 93 -3.92 -10.32 -2.98
CA SER A 93 -4.88 -11.30 -2.49
C SER A 93 -6.31 -10.79 -2.68
N ALA A 94 -7.27 -11.70 -2.76
CA ALA A 94 -8.67 -11.32 -2.85
C ALA A 94 -9.14 -10.58 -1.58
N PRO A 95 -10.22 -9.79 -1.65
CA PRO A 95 -10.80 -9.14 -0.47
C PRO A 95 -11.12 -10.17 0.62
N GLY A 96 -10.62 -9.94 1.84
CA GLY A 96 -10.86 -10.85 2.98
C GLY A 96 -10.12 -12.18 2.95
N ASP A 97 -9.29 -12.45 1.94
CA ASP A 97 -8.47 -13.68 1.87
C ASP A 97 -7.21 -13.53 2.73
N TYR A 98 -7.39 -13.72 4.03
CA TYR A 98 -6.31 -13.60 5.02
C TYR A 98 -5.26 -14.69 4.92
N GLU A 99 -5.63 -15.90 4.43
CA GLU A 99 -4.68 -16.98 4.20
C GLU A 99 -3.70 -16.61 3.08
N ARG A 100 -4.22 -16.11 1.96
CA ARG A 100 -3.38 -15.65 0.86
C ARG A 100 -2.54 -14.45 1.25
N LEU A 101 -3.11 -13.49 2.00
CA LEU A 101 -2.36 -12.35 2.52
C LEU A 101 -1.20 -12.82 3.41
N SER A 102 -1.44 -13.77 4.31
CA SER A 102 -0.38 -14.35 5.16
C SER A 102 0.73 -15.00 4.35
N LYS A 103 0.38 -15.76 3.30
CA LYS A 103 1.36 -16.34 2.36
C LYS A 103 2.15 -15.25 1.63
N ASN A 104 1.50 -14.18 1.20
CA ASN A 104 2.12 -13.05 0.52
C ASN A 104 3.08 -12.29 1.44
N ILE A 105 2.74 -12.09 2.72
CA ILE A 105 3.64 -11.49 3.71
C ILE A 105 4.92 -12.32 3.85
N ARG A 106 4.79 -13.64 3.97
CA ARG A 106 5.94 -14.55 4.04
C ARG A 106 6.76 -14.53 2.75
N ALA A 107 6.10 -14.57 1.59
CA ALA A 107 6.78 -14.50 0.30
C ALA A 107 7.57 -13.19 0.17
N MET A 108 6.97 -12.04 0.54
CA MET A 108 7.65 -10.74 0.52
C MET A 108 8.88 -10.72 1.43
N SER A 109 8.82 -11.36 2.61
CA SER A 109 9.95 -11.41 3.54
C SER A 109 11.11 -12.31 3.10
N HIS A 110 10.90 -13.13 2.07
CA HIS A 110 11.91 -14.05 1.51
C HIS A 110 12.26 -13.74 0.06
N LEU A 111 11.80 -12.60 -0.46
CA LEU A 111 12.15 -12.19 -1.82
C LEU A 111 13.68 -12.00 -1.94
N PRO A 112 14.28 -12.47 -3.03
CA PRO A 112 15.67 -12.11 -3.36
C PRO A 112 15.83 -10.59 -3.45
N ASP A 113 16.98 -10.09 -3.04
CA ASP A 113 17.27 -8.64 -3.01
C ASP A 113 17.02 -7.95 -4.36
N GLU A 114 17.30 -8.63 -5.45
CA GLU A 114 17.11 -8.08 -6.79
C GLU A 114 15.62 -7.93 -7.13
N GLU A 115 14.81 -8.95 -6.83
CA GLU A 115 13.36 -8.88 -7.04
C GLU A 115 12.74 -7.80 -6.15
N TYR A 116 13.16 -7.71 -4.90
CA TYR A 116 12.69 -6.66 -4.00
C TYR A 116 13.06 -5.26 -4.50
N ARG A 117 14.30 -5.06 -4.95
CA ARG A 117 14.74 -3.79 -5.58
C ARG A 117 13.93 -3.45 -6.81
N GLN A 118 13.56 -4.44 -7.62
CA GLN A 118 12.74 -4.23 -8.81
C GLN A 118 11.33 -3.74 -8.44
N LEU A 119 10.69 -4.31 -7.41
CA LEU A 119 9.39 -3.81 -6.92
C LEU A 119 9.47 -2.33 -6.51
N LYS A 120 10.50 -1.96 -5.76
CA LYS A 120 10.76 -0.57 -5.36
C LYS A 120 10.94 0.36 -6.55
N ALA A 121 11.75 -0.05 -7.52
CA ALA A 121 12.00 0.72 -8.74
C ALA A 121 10.72 0.90 -9.57
N ASN A 122 9.87 -0.12 -9.65
CA ASN A 122 8.59 -0.03 -10.33
C ASN A 122 7.64 0.98 -9.66
N CYS A 123 7.57 0.99 -8.32
CA CYS A 123 6.79 1.98 -7.57
C CYS A 123 7.26 3.42 -7.91
N LEU A 124 8.56 3.68 -7.79
CA LEU A 124 9.13 4.99 -8.09
C LEU A 124 8.90 5.40 -9.56
N ARG A 125 9.15 4.50 -10.50
CA ARG A 125 8.92 4.75 -11.93
C ARG A 125 7.46 5.13 -12.20
N LEU A 126 6.52 4.40 -11.64
CA LEU A 126 5.10 4.63 -11.87
C LEU A 126 4.63 5.97 -11.31
N SER A 127 5.15 6.39 -10.15
CA SER A 127 4.87 7.70 -9.56
C SER A 127 5.40 8.88 -10.40
N GLN A 128 6.49 8.65 -11.14
CA GLN A 128 7.12 9.68 -11.99
C GLN A 128 6.58 9.68 -13.42
N THR A 129 5.81 8.67 -13.81
CA THR A 129 5.26 8.52 -15.16
C THR A 129 3.74 8.60 -15.15
N THR A 130 3.07 7.46 -15.04
CA THR A 130 1.61 7.35 -15.17
C THR A 130 0.86 8.11 -14.10
N PHE A 131 1.31 8.07 -12.85
CA PHE A 131 0.68 8.75 -11.71
C PHE A 131 1.46 9.99 -11.23
N CYS A 132 2.23 10.61 -12.11
CA CYS A 132 2.82 11.91 -11.86
C CYS A 132 1.73 12.98 -11.87
N PHE A 133 1.59 13.71 -10.77
CA PHE A 133 0.53 14.73 -10.61
C PHE A 133 0.61 15.80 -11.71
N GLU A 134 1.79 16.30 -12.02
CA GLU A 134 2.00 17.34 -13.04
C GLU A 134 1.56 16.85 -14.42
N ARG A 135 1.90 15.61 -14.78
CA ARG A 135 1.49 15.01 -16.06
C ARG A 135 -0.03 14.80 -16.13
N GLN A 136 -0.63 14.34 -15.06
CA GLN A 136 -2.09 14.17 -14.97
C GLN A 136 -2.80 15.52 -15.07
N LEU A 137 -2.31 16.55 -14.40
CA LEU A 137 -2.86 17.89 -14.44
C LEU A 137 -2.77 18.48 -15.86
N GLU A 138 -1.65 18.32 -16.54
CA GLU A 138 -1.50 18.78 -17.92
C GLU A 138 -2.40 18.03 -18.91
N ALA A 139 -2.54 16.73 -18.74
CA ALA A 139 -3.48 15.94 -19.55
C ALA A 139 -4.93 16.40 -19.34
N TYR A 140 -5.31 16.68 -18.10
CA TYR A 140 -6.63 17.18 -17.76
C TYR A 140 -6.89 18.58 -18.33
N LYS A 141 -5.93 19.51 -18.24
CA LYS A 141 -6.02 20.83 -18.85
C LYS A 141 -6.22 20.76 -20.38
N ARG A 142 -5.43 19.90 -21.06
CA ARG A 142 -5.59 19.68 -22.51
C ARG A 142 -6.96 19.15 -22.88
N PHE A 143 -7.48 18.20 -22.09
CA PHE A 143 -8.82 17.67 -22.29
C PHE A 143 -9.88 18.78 -22.19
N LEU A 144 -9.84 19.62 -21.15
CA LEU A 144 -10.77 20.72 -20.98
C LEU A 144 -10.66 21.80 -22.07
N SER A 145 -9.46 22.03 -22.62
CA SER A 145 -9.25 23.03 -23.68
C SER A 145 -9.73 22.57 -25.06
N ALA A 146 -10.13 21.30 -25.20
CA ALA A 146 -10.67 20.75 -26.42
C ALA A 146 -12.19 20.92 -26.57
N PHE A 147 -12.84 21.49 -25.58
CA PHE A 147 -14.26 21.83 -25.54
C PHE A 147 -14.47 23.34 -25.49
#